data_054c9ee402483a2fe015f6076cd36ff8
#
_entry.id   054c9ee402483a2fe015f6076cd36ff8
#
_cell.length_a   1.000
_cell.length_b   1.000
_cell.length_c   1.000
_cell.angle_alpha   90.00
_cell.angle_beta   90.00
_cell.angle_gamma   90.00
#
_symmetry.space_group_name_H-M   'P 1'
#
loop_
_entity.id
_entity.type
_entity.pdbx_description
1 polymer ?
#
loop_
_entity_poly.entity_id
_entity_poly.type
_entity_poly.pdbx_seq_one_letter_code
_entity_poly.pdbx_strand_id
1 'polypeptide(L)'
;IGYAPQELVVNGNKTKQKIALKEIVNETDEVVIVGRGTQRKISVVGAVTNVKASDLQVPSSSVTNMLGGRVPGIIAVTRSGEPGNDFSEFWIRGISTFGAGASALVLIDGVEGDLNILDPADIESFTILKDASSTAVYGVRGANGVVLVTTKRGKSGKLNISVKSNVGLSYSARNPEYVDGYTYAQLANEASVVRGGRPVYSNAELNLIETGLDPDLYPNVNWRDVMLKDYVWNNQHHISINGGGTNARYYMSVGLQHKDAIYKQDKGIKNYDNSVGYNKYNFRANIDANLTKSTIIELGLSTEIVTNSFPGYANDTKALWQTQANLTPVTVPVLYSDGSLPAYGASADQQNPYILLNYTGYKKKNETTSSIRLRLEQDFDQWIKGLKAEATMSINNYSALTQSQTKTPALYYAQGRNKDGSLNLIEKVAKTDDKYESTNLSTRKIYFDARVNYNRLFNNDHRVTGLADFYMEDFITGEAQTLIASIPKRYTGLAGRATYSYKDTYFLEGNIGYNGSEAFEKGQKFGVFPAISAGWVPTQYEWVQKNLSFINFFKIRASYGIVGNDRISDKRFPYLTI
;
A
#
# COMPACT_ATOMS: atom_id res chain seq x y z
N ILE A 1 9.38 -28.34 28.54
CA ILE A 1 10.09 -27.37 27.72
C ILE A 1 9.05 -26.34 27.26
N GLY A 2 9.28 -25.05 27.53
CA GLY A 2 8.35 -23.96 27.16
C GLY A 2 7.40 -23.50 28.26
N TYR A 3 7.45 -24.06 29.45
CA TYR A 3 6.63 -23.63 30.58
C TYR A 3 7.47 -23.33 31.81
N ALA A 4 7.04 -22.32 32.61
CA ALA A 4 7.70 -21.96 33.86
C ALA A 4 7.63 -23.14 34.84
N PRO A 5 8.73 -23.50 35.51
CA PRO A 5 8.69 -24.47 36.56
C PRO A 5 7.79 -23.96 37.68
N GLN A 6 6.84 -24.80 38.12
CA GLN A 6 5.93 -24.50 39.21
C GLN A 6 6.07 -25.55 40.29
N GLU A 7 6.48 -25.13 41.49
CA GLU A 7 6.51 -25.98 42.65
C GLU A 7 5.10 -26.03 43.28
N LEU A 8 4.60 -27.22 43.47
CA LEU A 8 3.33 -27.47 44.10
C LEU A 8 3.55 -28.27 45.40
N VAL A 9 3.16 -27.66 46.50
CA VAL A 9 3.13 -28.38 47.79
C VAL A 9 1.83 -29.21 47.83
N VAL A 10 1.99 -30.52 47.78
CA VAL A 10 0.87 -31.46 47.87
C VAL A 10 0.56 -31.73 49.36
N ASN A 11 -0.45 -31.06 49.89
CA ASN A 11 -0.97 -31.34 51.22
C ASN A 11 -2.12 -32.34 51.10
N GLY A 12 -1.84 -33.61 51.50
CA GLY A 12 -2.81 -34.68 51.81
C GLY A 12 -3.97 -34.88 50.81
N ASN A 13 -4.30 -36.12 50.54
CA ASN A 13 -5.53 -36.71 49.93
C ASN A 13 -6.38 -35.98 48.85
N LYS A 14 -5.87 -35.02 48.09
CA LYS A 14 -6.58 -34.50 46.90
C LYS A 14 -6.14 -35.27 45.65
N THR A 15 -6.99 -36.13 45.16
CA THR A 15 -6.76 -37.05 44.02
C THR A 15 -6.73 -36.40 42.63
N LYS A 16 -7.09 -35.12 42.49
CA LYS A 16 -7.01 -34.38 41.21
C LYS A 16 -6.64 -32.92 41.46
N GLN A 17 -5.47 -32.47 41.01
CA GLN A 17 -5.10 -31.05 40.95
C GLN A 17 -5.02 -30.60 39.48
N LYS A 18 -5.67 -29.49 39.15
CA LYS A 18 -5.46 -28.81 37.89
C LYS A 18 -4.25 -27.90 38.00
N ILE A 19 -3.19 -28.21 37.24
CA ILE A 19 -1.97 -27.42 37.17
C ILE A 19 -2.06 -26.58 35.93
N ALA A 20 -2.14 -25.27 36.08
CA ALA A 20 -2.05 -24.30 34.96
C ALA A 20 -0.55 -23.95 34.82
N LEU A 21 0.09 -24.45 33.80
CA LEU A 21 1.47 -24.09 33.47
C LEU A 21 1.47 -22.75 32.73
N LYS A 22 2.33 -21.83 33.17
CA LYS A 22 2.53 -20.56 32.52
C LYS A 22 3.58 -20.72 31.43
N GLU A 23 3.22 -20.45 30.19
CA GLU A 23 4.15 -20.53 29.04
C GLU A 23 5.27 -19.50 29.22
N ILE A 24 6.53 -19.93 29.15
CA ILE A 24 7.68 -19.02 29.06
C ILE A 24 7.90 -18.75 27.59
N VAL A 25 7.43 -17.62 27.10
CA VAL A 25 7.87 -17.09 25.82
C VAL A 25 9.25 -16.49 26.04
N ASN A 26 10.30 -17.23 25.73
CA ASN A 26 11.66 -16.69 25.70
C ASN A 26 11.74 -15.85 24.41
N GLU A 27 11.66 -14.54 24.51
CA GLU A 27 11.74 -13.61 23.34
C GLU A 27 13.00 -13.84 22.50
N THR A 28 14.05 -14.43 23.09
CA THR A 28 15.31 -14.75 22.40
C THR A 28 15.22 -15.99 21.50
N ASP A 29 14.27 -16.88 21.75
CA ASP A 29 14.03 -18.09 20.93
C ASP A 29 12.95 -17.89 19.87
N GLU A 30 12.32 -16.71 19.83
CA GLU A 30 11.37 -16.33 18.80
C GLU A 30 12.02 -16.45 17.41
N VAL A 31 11.36 -17.18 16.51
CA VAL A 31 11.81 -17.33 15.13
C VAL A 31 11.22 -16.20 14.30
N VAL A 32 12.07 -15.50 13.59
CA VAL A 32 11.67 -14.39 12.70
C VAL A 32 12.01 -14.72 11.26
N ILE A 33 11.19 -14.24 10.34
CA ILE A 33 11.46 -14.37 8.91
C ILE A 33 12.52 -13.33 8.54
N VAL A 34 13.63 -13.78 7.97
CA VAL A 34 14.75 -12.92 7.60
C VAL A 34 15.21 -13.31 6.20
N GLY A 35 15.09 -12.37 5.27
CA GLY A 35 15.44 -12.64 3.89
C GLY A 35 14.55 -13.75 3.33
N ARG A 36 15.15 -14.75 2.70
CA ARG A 36 14.46 -15.89 2.07
C ARG A 36 14.29 -17.10 3.00
N GLY A 37 14.44 -16.92 4.31
CA GLY A 37 14.33 -18.02 5.29
C GLY A 37 13.95 -17.50 6.67
N THR A 38 14.08 -18.39 7.67
CA THR A 38 13.80 -18.07 9.07
C THR A 38 15.07 -18.15 9.91
N GLN A 39 15.16 -17.31 10.93
CA GLN A 39 16.25 -17.33 11.92
C GLN A 39 15.69 -17.10 13.32
N ARG A 40 16.41 -17.59 14.35
CA ARG A 40 16.13 -17.18 15.74
C ARG A 40 16.43 -15.69 15.88
N LYS A 41 15.58 -14.96 16.57
CA LYS A 41 15.72 -13.50 16.79
C LYS A 41 17.09 -13.13 17.36
N ILE A 42 17.61 -13.95 18.30
CA ILE A 42 18.95 -13.76 18.85
C ILE A 42 20.07 -13.91 17.80
N SER A 43 19.89 -14.77 16.80
CA SER A 43 20.89 -15.03 15.75
C SER A 43 20.93 -13.94 14.68
N VAL A 44 19.88 -13.14 14.54
CA VAL A 44 19.82 -12.09 13.52
C VAL A 44 20.87 -11.02 13.78
N VAL A 45 21.81 -10.85 12.85
CA VAL A 45 22.89 -9.85 12.94
C VAL A 45 22.54 -8.60 12.13
N GLY A 46 21.86 -8.72 11.01
CA GLY A 46 21.41 -7.59 10.20
C GLY A 46 20.42 -6.65 10.91
N ALA A 47 20.26 -5.43 10.39
CA ALA A 47 19.29 -4.45 10.92
C ALA A 47 17.86 -4.82 10.50
N VAL A 48 17.22 -5.65 11.28
CA VAL A 48 15.87 -6.15 11.05
C VAL A 48 14.92 -5.62 12.12
N THR A 49 13.73 -5.23 11.72
CA THR A 49 12.62 -4.92 12.64
C THR A 49 11.46 -5.85 12.34
N ASN A 50 11.02 -6.60 13.34
CA ASN A 50 9.81 -7.40 13.27
C ASN A 50 8.71 -6.70 14.09
N VAL A 51 7.52 -6.59 13.52
CA VAL A 51 6.35 -5.97 14.14
C VAL A 51 5.16 -6.88 13.92
N LYS A 52 4.46 -7.24 14.98
CA LYS A 52 3.20 -7.98 14.88
C LYS A 52 2.11 -7.05 14.35
N ALA A 53 1.27 -7.56 13.47
CA ALA A 53 0.18 -6.76 12.93
C ALA A 53 -0.79 -6.28 14.03
N SER A 54 -0.92 -7.03 15.14
CA SER A 54 -1.69 -6.62 16.32
C SER A 54 -1.22 -5.28 16.90
N ASP A 55 0.08 -4.98 16.83
CA ASP A 55 0.69 -3.79 17.41
C ASP A 55 0.50 -2.55 16.53
N LEU A 56 0.11 -2.76 15.28
CA LEU A 56 -0.17 -1.72 14.29
C LEU A 56 -1.66 -1.43 14.11
N GLN A 57 -2.54 -2.06 14.88
CA GLN A 57 -3.98 -1.91 14.69
C GLN A 57 -4.42 -0.46 14.87
N VAL A 58 -4.83 0.12 13.76
CA VAL A 58 -5.57 1.39 13.67
C VAL A 58 -6.75 1.14 12.76
N PRO A 59 -7.84 1.89 12.90
CA PRO A 59 -8.96 1.83 11.97
C PRO A 59 -8.57 2.47 10.63
N SER A 60 -7.51 1.96 10.01
CA SER A 60 -7.07 2.32 8.67
C SER A 60 -7.40 1.20 7.70
N SER A 61 -7.88 1.58 6.55
CA SER A 61 -8.20 0.69 5.44
C SER A 61 -6.97 0.32 4.59
N SER A 62 -5.86 1.06 4.76
CA SER A 62 -4.62 0.86 4.03
C SER A 62 -3.52 0.37 4.96
N VAL A 63 -2.83 -0.68 4.54
CA VAL A 63 -1.68 -1.23 5.26
C VAL A 63 -0.54 -0.21 5.29
N THR A 64 -0.30 0.52 4.19
CA THR A 64 0.78 1.50 4.11
C THR A 64 0.60 2.66 5.09
N ASN A 65 -0.65 3.06 5.35
CA ASN A 65 -0.97 4.12 6.32
C ASN A 65 -0.73 3.68 7.78
N MET A 66 -0.74 2.37 8.04
CA MET A 66 -0.47 1.83 9.38
C MET A 66 1.01 1.84 9.74
N LEU A 67 1.92 1.87 8.76
CA LEU A 67 3.36 1.76 8.95
C LEU A 67 4.00 3.08 9.40
N GLY A 68 3.46 4.22 8.94
CA GLY A 68 3.98 5.55 9.23
C GLY A 68 3.95 5.89 10.72
N GLY A 69 5.07 6.37 11.27
CA GLY A 69 5.21 6.77 12.67
C GLY A 69 5.17 5.62 13.69
N ARG A 70 4.96 4.36 13.26
CA ARG A 70 4.82 3.19 14.15
C ARG A 70 5.93 2.17 13.98
N VAL A 71 6.52 2.11 12.80
CA VAL A 71 7.61 1.17 12.51
C VAL A 71 8.92 1.95 12.43
N PRO A 72 9.88 1.70 13.33
CA PRO A 72 11.15 2.42 13.35
C PRO A 72 11.90 2.30 12.02
N GLY A 73 12.25 3.45 11.43
CA GLY A 73 12.99 3.54 10.16
C GLY A 73 12.12 3.50 8.91
N ILE A 74 10.79 3.52 9.03
CA ILE A 74 9.88 3.79 7.92
C ILE A 74 9.49 5.28 7.94
N ILE A 75 9.64 5.93 6.79
CA ILE A 75 9.12 7.25 6.49
C ILE A 75 7.94 7.05 5.55
N ALA A 76 6.77 7.54 5.92
CA ALA A 76 5.56 7.43 5.11
C ALA A 76 4.95 8.82 4.87
N VAL A 77 4.43 9.05 3.66
CA VAL A 77 3.77 10.28 3.26
C VAL A 77 2.45 9.95 2.59
N THR A 78 1.36 10.44 3.14
CA THR A 78 0.03 10.38 2.52
C THR A 78 -0.22 11.69 1.77
N ARG A 79 -0.34 11.64 0.45
CA ARG A 79 -0.49 12.83 -0.39
C ARG A 79 -1.93 13.23 -0.61
N SER A 80 -2.86 12.32 -0.46
CA SER A 80 -4.29 12.53 -0.68
C SER A 80 -5.11 11.80 0.38
N GLY A 81 -6.26 12.37 0.74
CA GLY A 81 -7.28 11.70 1.56
C GLY A 81 -8.44 11.15 0.72
N GLU A 82 -8.33 11.22 -0.61
CA GLU A 82 -9.37 10.76 -1.52
C GLU A 82 -9.50 9.24 -1.50
N PRO A 83 -10.72 8.71 -1.42
CA PRO A 83 -10.96 7.27 -1.49
C PRO A 83 -10.31 6.61 -2.71
N GLY A 84 -9.47 5.58 -2.45
CA GLY A 84 -8.71 4.88 -3.49
C GLY A 84 -7.38 5.52 -3.89
N ASN A 85 -7.10 6.77 -3.46
CA ASN A 85 -5.83 7.47 -3.62
C ASN A 85 -5.22 7.88 -2.27
N ASP A 86 -5.74 7.36 -1.17
CA ASP A 86 -5.35 7.67 0.20
C ASP A 86 -4.26 6.72 0.77
N PHE A 87 -3.54 6.06 -0.11
CA PHE A 87 -2.41 5.20 0.27
C PHE A 87 -1.15 6.03 0.53
N SER A 88 -0.40 5.65 1.58
CA SER A 88 0.89 6.26 1.84
C SER A 88 1.98 5.70 0.94
N GLU A 89 2.76 6.57 0.34
CA GLU A 89 4.09 6.22 -0.15
C GLU A 89 5.03 6.06 1.05
N PHE A 90 5.90 5.07 1.01
CA PHE A 90 6.83 4.85 2.13
C PHE A 90 8.24 4.47 1.66
N TRP A 91 9.22 4.81 2.48
CA TRP A 91 10.64 4.52 2.27
C TRP A 91 11.26 3.97 3.55
N ILE A 92 12.28 3.12 3.39
CA ILE A 92 13.05 2.58 4.51
C ILE A 92 14.32 3.43 4.67
N ARG A 93 14.45 4.13 5.81
CA ARG A 93 15.55 5.06 6.13
C ARG A 93 15.69 6.25 5.16
N GLY A 94 14.63 6.55 4.42
CA GLY A 94 14.61 7.65 3.45
C GLY A 94 14.86 7.20 2.00
N ILE A 95 14.95 8.17 1.11
CA ILE A 95 15.23 7.95 -0.31
C ILE A 95 16.75 7.79 -0.46
N SER A 96 17.20 6.57 -0.79
CA SER A 96 18.61 6.21 -0.90
C SER A 96 19.13 6.24 -2.35
N THR A 97 18.24 6.40 -3.34
CA THR A 97 18.58 6.38 -4.77
C THR A 97 18.30 7.73 -5.41
N PHE A 98 19.22 8.19 -6.26
CA PHE A 98 19.07 9.41 -7.05
C PHE A 98 18.79 9.05 -8.51
N GLY A 99 17.67 9.56 -9.05
CA GLY A 99 17.29 9.31 -10.45
C GLY A 99 16.86 7.88 -10.78
N ALA A 100 16.70 7.01 -9.77
CA ALA A 100 16.25 5.63 -9.92
C ALA A 100 15.03 5.36 -9.03
N GLY A 101 14.33 4.24 -9.24
CA GLY A 101 13.18 3.86 -8.43
C GLY A 101 13.54 3.75 -6.94
N ALA A 102 12.83 4.48 -6.08
CA ALA A 102 13.10 4.60 -4.64
C ALA A 102 12.26 3.66 -3.77
N SER A 103 11.32 2.92 -4.35
CA SER A 103 10.39 2.05 -3.63
C SER A 103 11.09 0.83 -3.03
N ALA A 104 10.77 0.49 -1.78
CA ALA A 104 11.20 -0.75 -1.16
C ALA A 104 10.60 -1.97 -1.88
N LEU A 105 11.30 -3.10 -1.84
CA LEU A 105 10.76 -4.37 -2.30
C LEU A 105 9.77 -4.91 -1.26
N VAL A 106 8.57 -5.22 -1.67
CA VAL A 106 7.54 -5.83 -0.81
C VAL A 106 7.34 -7.28 -1.21
N LEU A 107 7.45 -8.19 -0.25
CA LEU A 107 7.18 -9.61 -0.44
C LEU A 107 6.05 -10.05 0.49
N ILE A 108 5.00 -10.61 -0.10
CA ILE A 108 3.86 -11.18 0.62
C ILE A 108 4.01 -12.71 0.59
N ASP A 109 4.21 -13.31 1.74
CA ASP A 109 4.50 -14.75 1.89
C ASP A 109 5.61 -15.25 0.94
N GLY A 110 6.65 -14.42 0.73
CA GLY A 110 7.82 -14.72 -0.10
C GLY A 110 7.73 -14.31 -1.57
N VAL A 111 6.57 -13.89 -2.07
CA VAL A 111 6.35 -13.46 -3.47
C VAL A 111 6.14 -11.96 -3.52
N GLU A 112 6.72 -11.28 -4.53
CA GLU A 112 6.55 -9.83 -4.69
C GLU A 112 5.09 -9.45 -4.96
N GLY A 113 4.60 -8.47 -4.18
CA GLY A 113 3.23 -7.97 -4.25
C GLY A 113 3.11 -6.53 -3.76
N ASP A 114 1.90 -6.00 -3.79
CA ASP A 114 1.54 -4.68 -3.27
C ASP A 114 0.89 -4.80 -1.89
N LEU A 115 1.32 -3.97 -0.93
CA LEU A 115 0.72 -3.92 0.42
C LEU A 115 -0.75 -3.50 0.39
N ASN A 116 -1.13 -2.67 -0.57
CA ASN A 116 -2.47 -2.10 -0.65
C ASN A 116 -3.54 -3.12 -1.06
N ILE A 117 -3.13 -4.26 -1.66
CA ILE A 117 -4.05 -5.35 -1.96
C ILE A 117 -4.49 -6.14 -0.71
N LEU A 118 -3.75 -6.04 0.39
CA LEU A 118 -4.03 -6.78 1.60
C LEU A 118 -5.12 -6.11 2.44
N ASP A 119 -5.94 -6.92 3.09
CA ASP A 119 -6.69 -6.47 4.26
C ASP A 119 -5.75 -6.49 5.48
N PRO A 120 -5.64 -5.39 6.24
CA PRO A 120 -4.82 -5.35 7.46
C PRO A 120 -5.12 -6.47 8.46
N ALA A 121 -6.36 -6.93 8.50
CA ALA A 121 -6.78 -7.99 9.41
C ALA A 121 -6.26 -9.38 9.02
N ASP A 122 -5.81 -9.57 7.76
CA ASP A 122 -5.22 -10.83 7.27
C ASP A 122 -3.74 -10.97 7.57
N ILE A 123 -3.09 -9.91 8.08
CA ILE A 123 -1.65 -9.90 8.31
C ILE A 123 -1.33 -10.44 9.70
N GLU A 124 -0.32 -11.31 9.80
CA GLU A 124 0.24 -11.81 11.06
C GLU A 124 1.41 -10.93 11.52
N SER A 125 2.36 -10.63 10.62
CA SER A 125 3.54 -9.83 10.95
C SER A 125 4.17 -9.13 9.75
N PHE A 126 4.95 -8.09 10.07
CA PHE A 126 5.84 -7.39 9.16
C PHE A 126 7.28 -7.56 9.61
N THR A 127 8.17 -7.88 8.69
CA THR A 127 9.61 -7.86 8.91
C THR A 127 10.25 -6.90 7.92
N ILE A 128 10.96 -5.89 8.42
CA ILE A 128 11.61 -4.87 7.62
C ILE A 128 13.13 -5.07 7.66
N LEU A 129 13.72 -5.32 6.49
CA LEU A 129 15.17 -5.46 6.30
C LEU A 129 15.72 -4.10 5.87
N LYS A 130 16.65 -3.55 6.69
CA LYS A 130 17.05 -2.14 6.58
C LYS A 130 18.49 -1.92 6.16
N ASP A 131 19.32 -2.96 6.11
CA ASP A 131 20.74 -2.88 5.77
C ASP A 131 21.12 -3.82 4.63
N ALA A 132 22.27 -3.54 4.01
CA ALA A 132 22.77 -4.32 2.89
C ALA A 132 23.01 -5.79 3.25
N SER A 133 23.42 -6.10 4.48
CA SER A 133 23.66 -7.50 4.88
C SER A 133 22.38 -8.32 4.90
N SER A 134 21.28 -7.75 5.37
CA SER A 134 19.97 -8.44 5.40
C SER A 134 19.30 -8.50 4.02
N THR A 135 19.62 -7.58 3.11
CA THR A 135 18.98 -7.47 1.79
C THR A 135 19.82 -8.02 0.62
N ALA A 136 21.11 -8.39 0.85
CA ALA A 136 22.03 -8.91 -0.18
C ALA A 136 21.45 -10.13 -0.93
N VAL A 137 20.70 -11.00 -0.26
CA VAL A 137 20.03 -12.15 -0.88
C VAL A 137 18.99 -11.77 -1.94
N TYR A 138 18.58 -10.50 -2.01
CA TYR A 138 17.69 -9.94 -3.03
C TYR A 138 18.44 -9.19 -4.14
N GLY A 139 19.76 -9.04 -4.01
CA GLY A 139 20.68 -8.52 -5.02
C GLY A 139 20.26 -7.16 -5.58
N VAL A 140 19.99 -7.11 -6.90
CA VAL A 140 19.61 -5.89 -7.64
C VAL A 140 18.30 -5.24 -7.19
N ARG A 141 17.53 -5.91 -6.35
CA ARG A 141 16.22 -5.40 -5.86
C ARG A 141 16.26 -5.01 -4.38
N GLY A 142 17.41 -5.20 -3.71
CA GLY A 142 17.59 -5.01 -2.27
C GLY A 142 18.00 -3.62 -1.81
N ALA A 143 18.37 -2.70 -2.73
CA ALA A 143 19.00 -1.41 -2.39
C ALA A 143 18.13 -0.49 -1.51
N ASN A 144 16.83 -0.46 -1.73
CA ASN A 144 15.89 0.42 -1.01
C ASN A 144 15.28 -0.25 0.23
N GLY A 145 15.84 -1.39 0.66
CA GLY A 145 15.29 -2.20 1.73
C GLY A 145 14.17 -3.13 1.27
N VAL A 146 13.77 -4.03 2.16
CA VAL A 146 12.76 -5.06 1.86
C VAL A 146 11.75 -5.14 3.00
N VAL A 147 10.47 -5.20 2.66
CA VAL A 147 9.36 -5.46 3.57
C VAL A 147 8.83 -6.86 3.31
N LEU A 148 8.93 -7.72 4.31
CA LEU A 148 8.37 -9.07 4.28
C LEU A 148 7.07 -9.06 5.06
N VAL A 149 5.99 -9.47 4.42
CA VAL A 149 4.67 -9.59 5.03
C VAL A 149 4.33 -11.06 5.14
N THR A 150 3.96 -11.47 6.35
CA THR A 150 3.43 -12.81 6.59
C THR A 150 1.94 -12.71 6.81
N THR A 151 1.17 -13.47 6.04
CA THR A 151 -0.27 -13.54 6.21
C THR A 151 -0.68 -14.61 7.22
N LYS A 152 -1.85 -14.47 7.82
CA LYS A 152 -2.40 -15.40 8.79
C LYS A 152 -2.61 -16.77 8.16
N ARG A 153 -2.28 -17.82 8.92
CA ARG A 153 -2.44 -19.23 8.53
C ARG A 153 -3.30 -19.98 9.54
N GLY A 154 -3.77 -21.15 9.14
CA GLY A 154 -4.54 -22.03 10.01
C GLY A 154 -3.73 -22.52 11.20
N LYS A 155 -4.39 -22.67 12.36
CA LYS A 155 -3.82 -23.25 13.57
C LYS A 155 -4.57 -24.52 13.94
N SER A 156 -3.87 -25.52 14.45
CA SER A 156 -4.52 -26.73 14.98
C SER A 156 -5.39 -26.34 16.17
N GLY A 157 -6.62 -26.81 16.19
CA GLY A 157 -7.58 -26.52 17.24
C GLY A 157 -9.01 -26.45 16.75
N LYS A 158 -9.92 -26.04 17.63
CA LYS A 158 -11.33 -25.83 17.30
C LYS A 158 -11.48 -24.67 16.31
N LEU A 159 -12.56 -24.72 15.55
CA LEU A 159 -12.97 -23.63 14.69
C LEU A 159 -13.07 -22.32 15.48
N ASN A 160 -12.36 -21.30 15.03
CA ASN A 160 -12.42 -19.94 15.56
C ASN A 160 -12.93 -18.99 14.47
N ILE A 161 -13.98 -18.26 14.80
CA ILE A 161 -14.59 -17.26 13.92
C ILE A 161 -14.29 -15.89 14.51
N SER A 162 -13.74 -14.99 13.70
CA SER A 162 -13.48 -13.59 14.09
C SER A 162 -14.23 -12.65 13.15
N VAL A 163 -14.99 -11.74 13.74
CA VAL A 163 -15.71 -10.68 13.01
C VAL A 163 -15.20 -9.34 13.50
N LYS A 164 -14.77 -8.49 12.57
CA LYS A 164 -14.39 -7.11 12.82
C LYS A 164 -15.26 -6.20 11.96
N SER A 165 -15.79 -5.15 12.54
CA SER A 165 -16.63 -4.17 11.86
C SER A 165 -16.21 -2.78 12.34
N ASN A 166 -15.78 -1.94 11.41
CA ASN A 166 -15.42 -0.56 11.64
C ASN A 166 -16.37 0.32 10.82
N VAL A 167 -17.05 1.23 11.49
CA VAL A 167 -17.83 2.29 10.87
C VAL A 167 -17.22 3.60 11.30
N GLY A 168 -16.82 4.40 10.33
CA GLY A 168 -16.09 5.65 10.55
C GLY A 168 -16.81 6.84 9.93
N LEU A 169 -16.71 7.98 10.60
CA LEU A 169 -17.10 9.27 10.08
C LEU A 169 -15.83 10.02 9.69
N SER A 170 -15.68 10.35 8.42
CA SER A 170 -14.53 11.08 7.90
C SER A 170 -14.93 12.49 7.52
N TYR A 171 -14.06 13.45 7.82
CA TYR A 171 -14.21 14.85 7.47
C TYR A 171 -12.87 15.42 7.02
N SER A 172 -12.90 16.55 6.32
CA SER A 172 -11.66 17.22 5.91
C SER A 172 -11.02 17.90 7.13
N ALA A 173 -9.85 17.40 7.55
CA ALA A 173 -9.15 17.89 8.73
C ALA A 173 -8.56 19.30 8.54
N ARG A 174 -8.27 19.69 7.30
CA ARG A 174 -7.72 21.00 6.95
C ARG A 174 -8.26 21.44 5.60
N ASN A 175 -8.95 22.55 5.58
CA ASN A 175 -9.39 23.23 4.37
C ASN A 175 -8.86 24.67 4.39
N PRO A 176 -8.46 25.23 3.24
CA PRO A 176 -8.23 26.68 3.12
C PRO A 176 -9.53 27.45 3.45
N GLU A 177 -9.39 28.54 4.15
CA GLU A 177 -10.48 29.52 4.32
C GLU A 177 -10.39 30.54 3.21
N TYR A 178 -11.52 30.84 2.60
CA TYR A 178 -11.63 31.83 1.54
C TYR A 178 -12.55 32.95 1.98
N VAL A 179 -12.24 34.17 1.54
CA VAL A 179 -13.11 35.33 1.76
C VAL A 179 -14.34 35.24 0.86
N ASP A 180 -15.41 35.90 1.26
CA ASP A 180 -16.60 36.05 0.43
C ASP A 180 -16.37 37.00 -0.78
N GLY A 181 -17.34 37.06 -1.70
CA GLY A 181 -17.22 37.85 -2.92
C GLY A 181 -17.10 39.34 -2.68
N TYR A 182 -17.79 39.90 -1.68
CA TYR A 182 -17.72 41.31 -1.35
C TYR A 182 -16.34 41.69 -0.81
N THR A 183 -15.86 40.96 0.17
CA THR A 183 -14.51 41.15 0.74
C THR A 183 -13.43 40.97 -0.34
N TYR A 184 -13.55 39.94 -1.20
CA TYR A 184 -12.64 39.74 -2.32
C TYR A 184 -12.61 40.95 -3.27
N ALA A 185 -13.78 41.48 -3.66
CA ALA A 185 -13.88 42.58 -4.57
C ALA A 185 -13.32 43.91 -3.97
N GLN A 186 -13.52 44.13 -2.66
CA GLN A 186 -12.89 45.23 -1.94
C GLN A 186 -11.35 45.11 -1.92
N LEU A 187 -10.82 43.95 -1.60
CA LEU A 187 -9.36 43.70 -1.60
C LEU A 187 -8.76 43.83 -3.01
N ALA A 188 -9.49 43.41 -4.04
CA ALA A 188 -9.09 43.59 -5.44
C ALA A 188 -9.00 45.08 -5.82
N ASN A 189 -10.00 45.90 -5.39
CA ASN A 189 -9.97 47.35 -5.57
C ASN A 189 -8.79 47.98 -4.85
N GLU A 190 -8.56 47.65 -3.58
CA GLU A 190 -7.43 48.14 -2.80
C GLU A 190 -6.10 47.81 -3.47
N ALA A 191 -5.91 46.56 -3.88
CA ALA A 191 -4.70 46.10 -4.55
C ALA A 191 -4.44 46.81 -5.87
N SER A 192 -5.48 47.16 -6.63
CA SER A 192 -5.38 47.94 -7.88
C SER A 192 -4.99 49.39 -7.60
N VAL A 193 -5.66 50.05 -6.66
CA VAL A 193 -5.43 51.44 -6.31
C VAL A 193 -4.04 51.68 -5.72
N VAL A 194 -3.59 50.84 -4.82
CA VAL A 194 -2.23 50.90 -4.23
C VAL A 194 -1.12 50.79 -5.27
N ARG A 195 -1.40 50.11 -6.40
CA ARG A 195 -0.48 50.00 -7.54
C ARG A 195 -0.67 51.14 -8.58
N GLY A 196 -1.44 52.17 -8.26
CA GLY A 196 -1.72 53.30 -9.16
C GLY A 196 -2.77 53.02 -10.24
N GLY A 197 -3.50 51.92 -10.14
CA GLY A 197 -4.61 51.57 -11.02
C GLY A 197 -5.96 52.19 -10.59
N ARG A 198 -7.00 51.90 -11.34
CA ARG A 198 -8.40 52.25 -10.97
C ARG A 198 -9.05 51.08 -10.24
N PRO A 199 -10.08 51.33 -9.41
CA PRO A 199 -10.88 50.25 -8.84
C PRO A 199 -11.37 49.29 -9.94
N VAL A 200 -11.27 47.99 -9.66
CA VAL A 200 -11.73 46.92 -10.57
C VAL A 200 -13.23 46.81 -10.55
N TYR A 201 -13.85 46.99 -9.38
CA TYR A 201 -15.28 46.94 -9.15
C TYR A 201 -15.80 48.32 -8.75
N SER A 202 -16.87 48.78 -9.38
CA SER A 202 -17.60 50.00 -9.00
C SER A 202 -18.38 49.80 -7.69
N ASN A 203 -18.78 50.87 -7.04
CA ASN A 203 -19.63 50.81 -5.84
C ASN A 203 -20.98 50.13 -6.10
N ALA A 204 -21.52 50.27 -7.32
CA ALA A 204 -22.78 49.60 -7.72
C ALA A 204 -22.56 48.08 -7.79
N GLU A 205 -21.47 47.60 -8.39
CA GLU A 205 -21.13 46.19 -8.48
C GLU A 205 -20.82 45.61 -7.07
N LEU A 206 -20.11 46.32 -6.22
CA LEU A 206 -19.90 45.93 -4.84
C LEU A 206 -21.23 45.70 -4.10
N ASN A 207 -22.18 46.61 -4.27
CA ASN A 207 -23.52 46.51 -3.67
C ASN A 207 -24.29 45.27 -4.22
N LEU A 208 -24.21 45.01 -5.52
CA LEU A 208 -24.85 43.84 -6.15
C LEU A 208 -24.27 42.54 -5.64
N ILE A 209 -22.95 42.45 -5.46
CA ILE A 209 -22.26 41.30 -4.91
C ILE A 209 -22.66 41.08 -3.42
N GLU A 210 -22.68 42.16 -2.62
CA GLU A 210 -23.01 42.12 -1.19
C GLU A 210 -24.45 41.70 -0.95
N THR A 211 -25.37 42.30 -1.69
CA THR A 211 -26.83 42.08 -1.52
C THR A 211 -27.35 40.82 -2.22
N GLY A 212 -26.58 40.28 -3.20
CA GLY A 212 -27.02 39.13 -3.99
C GLY A 212 -28.25 39.40 -4.87
N LEU A 213 -28.50 40.65 -5.26
CA LEU A 213 -29.67 41.00 -6.06
C LEU A 213 -29.63 40.46 -7.49
N ASP A 214 -28.43 40.25 -8.03
CA ASP A 214 -28.23 39.62 -9.35
C ASP A 214 -27.08 38.59 -9.29
N PRO A 215 -27.31 37.41 -8.73
CA PRO A 215 -26.28 36.42 -8.58
C PRO A 215 -25.81 35.76 -9.88
N ASP A 216 -26.55 35.96 -10.99
CA ASP A 216 -26.17 35.46 -12.31
C ASP A 216 -25.01 36.28 -12.90
N LEU A 217 -25.06 37.61 -12.75
CA LEU A 217 -24.07 38.52 -13.31
C LEU A 217 -23.01 38.94 -12.27
N TYR A 218 -23.40 38.98 -11.01
CA TYR A 218 -22.53 39.35 -9.87
C TYR A 218 -22.55 38.27 -8.80
N PRO A 219 -21.96 37.10 -9.09
CA PRO A 219 -21.98 35.96 -8.18
C PRO A 219 -21.19 36.20 -6.90
N ASN A 220 -21.61 35.56 -5.82
CA ASN A 220 -20.89 35.44 -4.57
C ASN A 220 -20.91 33.97 -4.12
N VAL A 221 -19.99 33.16 -4.65
CA VAL A 221 -20.00 31.72 -4.51
C VAL A 221 -18.96 31.25 -3.51
N ASN A 222 -19.41 30.55 -2.45
CA ASN A 222 -18.51 29.75 -1.62
C ASN A 222 -18.33 28.37 -2.27
N TRP A 223 -17.31 28.21 -3.08
CA TRP A 223 -17.04 26.99 -3.83
C TRP A 223 -16.83 25.77 -2.93
N ARG A 224 -16.30 25.96 -1.73
CA ARG A 224 -16.15 24.88 -0.76
C ARG A 224 -17.50 24.32 -0.33
N ASP A 225 -18.43 25.20 0.05
CA ASP A 225 -19.75 24.78 0.51
C ASP A 225 -20.60 24.19 -0.63
N VAL A 226 -20.37 24.63 -1.86
CA VAL A 226 -21.00 24.05 -3.06
C VAL A 226 -20.49 22.64 -3.31
N MET A 227 -19.18 22.42 -3.18
CA MET A 227 -18.53 21.20 -3.65
C MET A 227 -18.42 20.11 -2.59
N LEU A 228 -18.29 20.48 -1.30
CA LEU A 228 -17.89 19.55 -0.25
C LEU A 228 -18.99 19.30 0.77
N LYS A 229 -19.13 18.05 1.17
CA LYS A 229 -19.88 17.61 2.36
C LYS A 229 -19.04 17.87 3.61
N ASP A 230 -19.69 18.09 4.74
CA ASP A 230 -18.98 18.26 6.01
C ASP A 230 -18.36 16.94 6.47
N TYR A 231 -19.04 15.82 6.23
CA TYR A 231 -18.59 14.48 6.59
C TYR A 231 -19.13 13.42 5.63
N VAL A 232 -18.47 12.27 5.63
CA VAL A 232 -18.87 11.07 4.88
C VAL A 232 -18.68 9.81 5.72
N TRP A 233 -19.47 8.78 5.43
CA TRP A 233 -19.38 7.49 6.09
C TRP A 233 -18.43 6.56 5.36
N ASN A 234 -17.58 5.86 6.14
CA ASN A 234 -16.71 4.82 5.67
C ASN A 234 -16.97 3.54 6.46
N ASN A 235 -17.07 2.43 5.77
CA ASN A 235 -17.37 1.14 6.36
C ASN A 235 -16.28 0.13 6.00
N GLN A 236 -15.87 -0.67 6.99
CA GLN A 236 -14.96 -1.79 6.78
C GLN A 236 -15.42 -2.97 7.61
N HIS A 237 -15.64 -4.11 6.97
CA HIS A 237 -16.07 -5.34 7.60
C HIS A 237 -15.11 -6.46 7.21
N HIS A 238 -14.72 -7.27 8.18
CA HIS A 238 -13.83 -8.41 7.95
C HIS A 238 -14.33 -9.59 8.77
N ILE A 239 -14.49 -10.72 8.09
CA ILE A 239 -14.87 -11.99 8.71
C ILE A 239 -13.76 -12.98 8.39
N SER A 240 -13.25 -13.68 9.40
CA SER A 240 -12.29 -14.75 9.18
C SER A 240 -12.63 -15.98 10.01
N ILE A 241 -12.27 -17.13 9.45
CA ILE A 241 -12.37 -18.42 10.09
C ILE A 241 -11.01 -19.09 10.07
N ASN A 242 -10.61 -19.66 11.19
CA ASN A 242 -9.40 -20.48 11.24
C ASN A 242 -9.67 -21.74 12.08
N GLY A 243 -8.93 -22.79 11.76
CA GLY A 243 -9.03 -24.04 12.47
C GLY A 243 -8.23 -25.13 11.78
N GLY A 244 -8.42 -26.36 12.25
CA GLY A 244 -7.80 -27.53 11.65
C GLY A 244 -7.38 -28.58 12.66
N GLY A 245 -6.93 -29.70 12.13
CA GLY A 245 -6.39 -30.82 12.88
C GLY A 245 -4.90 -31.00 12.66
N THR A 246 -4.44 -32.19 12.93
CA THR A 246 -3.04 -32.60 12.71
C THR A 246 -2.70 -32.71 11.22
N ASN A 247 -3.66 -33.08 10.38
CA ASN A 247 -3.43 -33.35 8.96
C ASN A 247 -3.66 -32.13 8.06
N ALA A 248 -4.58 -31.24 8.42
CA ALA A 248 -4.85 -30.04 7.65
C ALA A 248 -5.25 -28.88 8.57
N ARG A 249 -4.81 -27.68 8.23
CA ARG A 249 -5.12 -26.42 8.89
C ARG A 249 -5.54 -25.42 7.83
N TYR A 250 -6.47 -24.55 8.17
CA TYR A 250 -7.00 -23.55 7.24
C TYR A 250 -7.23 -22.21 7.90
N TYR A 251 -7.03 -21.17 7.11
CA TYR A 251 -7.45 -19.80 7.39
C TYR A 251 -8.18 -19.28 6.16
N MET A 252 -9.39 -18.77 6.34
CA MET A 252 -10.16 -18.15 5.27
C MET A 252 -10.73 -16.82 5.76
N SER A 253 -10.78 -15.82 4.87
CA SER A 253 -11.33 -14.51 5.21
C SER A 253 -12.05 -13.87 4.04
N VAL A 254 -12.98 -12.98 4.40
CA VAL A 254 -13.68 -12.06 3.51
C VAL A 254 -13.60 -10.67 4.12
N GLY A 255 -13.09 -9.71 3.37
CA GLY A 255 -13.03 -8.30 3.70
C GLY A 255 -13.91 -7.49 2.76
N LEU A 256 -14.66 -6.54 3.30
CA LEU A 256 -15.51 -5.60 2.55
C LEU A 256 -15.16 -4.19 3.02
N GLN A 257 -14.92 -3.29 2.09
CA GLN A 257 -14.66 -1.89 2.39
C GLN A 257 -15.40 -0.99 1.44
N HIS A 258 -16.05 0.03 1.99
CA HIS A 258 -16.72 1.09 1.25
C HIS A 258 -16.26 2.45 1.78
N LYS A 259 -15.90 3.35 0.89
CA LYS A 259 -15.56 4.74 1.18
C LYS A 259 -16.30 5.66 0.23
N ASP A 260 -17.06 6.59 0.78
CA ASP A 260 -17.64 7.70 0.03
C ASP A 260 -16.64 8.84 -0.12
N ALA A 261 -16.69 9.53 -1.26
CA ALA A 261 -15.97 10.78 -1.44
C ALA A 261 -16.74 11.96 -0.83
N ILE A 262 -15.97 12.95 -0.42
CA ILE A 262 -16.49 14.16 0.25
C ILE A 262 -17.30 15.09 -0.68
N TYR A 263 -17.33 14.82 -2.00
CA TYR A 263 -17.98 15.70 -2.96
C TYR A 263 -19.50 15.66 -2.87
N LYS A 264 -20.14 16.83 -2.97
CA LYS A 264 -21.60 16.97 -3.13
C LYS A 264 -21.98 16.72 -4.58
N GLN A 265 -22.83 15.74 -4.80
CA GLN A 265 -23.33 15.37 -6.11
C GLN A 265 -24.72 15.98 -6.34
N ASP A 266 -25.01 16.36 -7.56
CA ASP A 266 -26.34 16.76 -7.96
C ASP A 266 -27.23 15.52 -8.16
N LYS A 267 -28.15 15.32 -7.23
CA LYS A 267 -29.14 14.22 -7.26
C LYS A 267 -30.21 14.40 -8.35
N GLY A 268 -30.27 15.56 -8.97
CA GLY A 268 -31.19 15.86 -10.07
C GLY A 268 -30.78 15.19 -11.39
N ILE A 269 -29.50 14.81 -11.52
CA ILE A 269 -28.97 14.12 -12.70
C ILE A 269 -29.35 12.65 -12.62
N LYS A 270 -30.28 12.22 -13.51
CA LYS A 270 -30.84 10.87 -13.48
C LYS A 270 -30.31 9.94 -14.58
N ASN A 271 -29.55 10.46 -15.54
CA ASN A 271 -29.16 9.71 -16.72
C ASN A 271 -27.96 8.79 -16.52
N TYR A 272 -27.19 9.01 -15.45
CA TYR A 272 -26.02 8.20 -15.07
C TYR A 272 -25.66 8.43 -13.60
N ASP A 273 -24.95 7.45 -13.03
CA ASP A 273 -24.41 7.56 -11.68
C ASP A 273 -23.04 8.25 -11.75
N ASN A 274 -22.97 9.51 -11.28
CA ASN A 274 -21.76 10.33 -11.19
C ASN A 274 -21.09 10.24 -9.81
N SER A 275 -21.46 9.25 -9.00
CA SER A 275 -20.90 9.09 -7.64
C SER A 275 -19.39 8.85 -7.70
N VAL A 276 -18.66 9.58 -6.85
CA VAL A 276 -17.25 9.33 -6.60
C VAL A 276 -17.14 8.46 -5.35
N GLY A 277 -16.50 7.33 -5.49
CA GLY A 277 -16.43 6.38 -4.38
C GLY A 277 -15.50 5.21 -4.66
N TYR A 278 -15.20 4.48 -3.60
CA TYR A 278 -14.28 3.35 -3.58
C TYR A 278 -14.91 2.17 -2.87
N ASN A 279 -14.93 1.02 -3.56
CA ASN A 279 -15.33 -0.26 -2.98
C ASN A 279 -14.19 -1.26 -3.17
N LYS A 280 -13.88 -2.01 -2.11
CA LYS A 280 -12.86 -3.04 -2.10
C LYS A 280 -13.42 -4.31 -1.46
N TYR A 281 -13.20 -5.44 -2.13
CA TYR A 281 -13.57 -6.77 -1.69
C TYR A 281 -12.32 -7.63 -1.67
N ASN A 282 -12.01 -8.22 -0.51
CA ASN A 282 -10.88 -9.12 -0.34
C ASN A 282 -11.37 -10.53 -0.01
N PHE A 283 -10.79 -11.53 -0.66
CA PHE A 283 -10.99 -12.94 -0.37
C PHE A 283 -9.63 -13.59 -0.18
N ARG A 284 -9.47 -14.36 0.89
CA ARG A 284 -8.25 -15.10 1.16
C ARG A 284 -8.54 -16.50 1.67
N ALA A 285 -7.75 -17.48 1.21
CA ALA A 285 -7.74 -18.82 1.77
C ALA A 285 -6.29 -19.33 1.84
N ASN A 286 -5.84 -19.71 3.01
CA ASN A 286 -4.56 -20.37 3.26
C ASN A 286 -4.85 -21.75 3.84
N ILE A 287 -4.37 -22.79 3.16
CA ILE A 287 -4.59 -24.20 3.54
C ILE A 287 -3.23 -24.87 3.63
N ASP A 288 -2.94 -25.49 4.76
CA ASP A 288 -1.74 -26.27 4.99
C ASP A 288 -2.14 -27.72 5.21
N ALA A 289 -1.59 -28.63 4.43
CA ALA A 289 -1.85 -30.06 4.56
C ALA A 289 -0.55 -30.85 4.76
N ASN A 290 -0.51 -31.67 5.79
CA ASN A 290 0.56 -32.62 6.04
C ASN A 290 0.31 -33.87 5.18
N LEU A 291 0.99 -33.98 4.02
CA LEU A 291 0.88 -35.15 3.13
C LEU A 291 1.50 -36.37 3.78
N THR A 292 2.63 -36.17 4.48
CA THR A 292 3.31 -37.16 5.30
C THR A 292 3.76 -36.51 6.61
N LYS A 293 4.46 -37.26 7.47
CA LYS A 293 5.08 -36.69 8.68
C LYS A 293 6.20 -35.70 8.38
N SER A 294 6.78 -35.76 7.18
CA SER A 294 7.91 -34.95 6.74
C SER A 294 7.59 -34.05 5.54
N THR A 295 6.39 -34.15 4.96
CA THR A 295 6.01 -33.40 3.75
C THR A 295 4.79 -32.54 4.04
N ILE A 296 4.90 -31.23 3.80
CA ILE A 296 3.80 -30.27 3.94
C ILE A 296 3.57 -29.62 2.59
N ILE A 297 2.30 -29.54 2.18
CA ILE A 297 1.87 -28.72 1.07
C ILE A 297 1.07 -27.53 1.59
N GLU A 298 1.37 -26.35 1.08
CA GLU A 298 0.69 -25.11 1.42
C GLU A 298 0.07 -24.50 0.18
N LEU A 299 -1.24 -24.25 0.22
CA LEU A 299 -1.98 -23.53 -0.81
C LEU A 299 -2.37 -22.16 -0.25
N GLY A 300 -2.04 -21.11 -0.97
CA GLY A 300 -2.47 -19.75 -0.71
C GLY A 300 -3.27 -19.23 -1.90
N LEU A 301 -4.49 -18.78 -1.65
CA LEU A 301 -5.37 -18.15 -2.63
C LEU A 301 -5.73 -16.76 -2.12
N SER A 302 -5.64 -15.75 -2.96
CA SER A 302 -6.18 -14.43 -2.64
C SER A 302 -6.73 -13.75 -3.88
N THR A 303 -7.84 -13.05 -3.71
CA THR A 303 -8.43 -12.20 -4.74
C THR A 303 -8.86 -10.90 -4.10
N GLU A 304 -8.47 -9.80 -4.73
CA GLU A 304 -8.95 -8.47 -4.44
C GLU A 304 -9.69 -7.93 -5.64
N ILE A 305 -10.84 -7.32 -5.38
CA ILE A 305 -11.63 -6.61 -6.38
C ILE A 305 -11.84 -5.18 -5.88
N VAL A 306 -11.42 -4.21 -6.69
CA VAL A 306 -11.57 -2.78 -6.40
C VAL A 306 -12.44 -2.15 -7.48
N THR A 307 -13.43 -1.37 -7.07
CA THR A 307 -14.21 -0.52 -7.96
C THR A 307 -14.06 0.93 -7.55
N ASN A 308 -13.48 1.72 -8.44
CA ASN A 308 -13.36 3.17 -8.33
C ASN A 308 -14.31 3.86 -9.30
N SER A 309 -15.04 4.87 -8.81
CA SER A 309 -15.91 5.72 -9.63
C SER A 309 -15.39 7.15 -9.61
N PHE A 310 -15.35 7.79 -10.79
CA PHE A 310 -14.86 9.15 -11.01
C PHE A 310 -15.80 9.92 -11.94
N PRO A 311 -15.73 11.30 -11.96
CA PRO A 311 -16.38 12.10 -12.98
C PRO A 311 -15.83 11.77 -14.38
N GLY A 312 -16.61 12.00 -15.42
CA GLY A 312 -16.26 11.64 -16.79
C GLY A 312 -15.02 12.32 -17.36
N TYR A 313 -14.72 13.55 -16.92
CA TYR A 313 -13.61 14.34 -17.48
C TYR A 313 -12.20 13.87 -17.08
N ALA A 314 -12.05 13.09 -16.00
CA ALA A 314 -10.73 12.77 -15.45
C ALA A 314 -10.61 11.33 -14.93
N ASN A 315 -9.37 10.92 -14.69
CA ASN A 315 -9.04 9.63 -14.03
C ASN A 315 -8.88 9.75 -12.50
N ASP A 316 -8.93 11.01 -12.00
CA ASP A 316 -8.85 11.37 -10.59
C ASP A 316 -9.60 12.68 -10.36
N THR A 317 -9.70 13.13 -9.12
CA THR A 317 -10.37 14.37 -8.77
C THR A 317 -9.43 15.56 -8.61
N LYS A 318 -8.15 15.40 -8.93
CA LYS A 318 -7.14 16.46 -8.80
C LYS A 318 -7.54 17.74 -9.53
N ALA A 319 -8.12 17.62 -10.74
CA ALA A 319 -8.55 18.77 -11.53
C ALA A 319 -9.72 19.53 -10.88
N LEU A 320 -10.59 18.86 -10.10
CA LEU A 320 -11.64 19.56 -9.31
C LEU A 320 -11.00 20.52 -8.32
N TRP A 321 -9.98 20.08 -7.59
CA TRP A 321 -9.27 20.91 -6.61
C TRP A 321 -8.49 22.04 -7.26
N GLN A 322 -7.83 21.77 -8.39
CA GLN A 322 -7.11 22.79 -9.15
C GLN A 322 -8.06 23.86 -9.71
N THR A 323 -9.19 23.46 -10.26
CA THR A 323 -10.20 24.39 -10.78
C THR A 323 -10.80 25.20 -9.65
N GLN A 324 -11.13 24.58 -8.51
CA GLN A 324 -11.64 25.28 -7.34
C GLN A 324 -10.63 26.32 -6.80
N ALA A 325 -9.34 25.98 -6.74
CA ALA A 325 -8.30 26.87 -6.26
C ALA A 325 -8.07 28.08 -7.17
N ASN A 326 -8.40 27.96 -8.46
CA ASN A 326 -8.26 29.02 -9.44
C ASN A 326 -9.50 29.92 -9.57
N LEU A 327 -10.60 29.55 -8.92
CA LEU A 327 -11.85 30.34 -8.93
C LEU A 327 -11.89 31.31 -7.76
N THR A 328 -12.28 32.57 -8.08
CA THR A 328 -12.65 33.53 -7.05
C THR A 328 -14.15 33.44 -6.77
N PRO A 329 -14.65 33.95 -5.64
CA PRO A 329 -16.08 33.93 -5.33
C PRO A 329 -16.95 34.67 -6.36
N VAL A 330 -16.36 35.61 -7.12
CA VAL A 330 -17.05 36.48 -8.07
C VAL A 330 -16.80 36.12 -9.55
N THR A 331 -16.08 35.00 -9.82
CA THR A 331 -15.68 34.65 -11.19
C THR A 331 -16.88 34.22 -12.05
N VAL A 332 -17.71 33.31 -11.51
CA VAL A 332 -18.79 32.65 -12.24
C VAL A 332 -19.83 32.10 -11.27
N PRO A 333 -21.12 32.08 -11.57
CA PRO A 333 -22.12 31.39 -10.75
C PRO A 333 -21.98 29.89 -10.87
N VAL A 334 -22.56 29.13 -9.93
CA VAL A 334 -22.62 27.67 -9.99
C VAL A 334 -23.42 27.20 -11.18
N LEU A 335 -24.64 27.75 -11.31
CA LEU A 335 -25.60 27.64 -12.41
C LEU A 335 -26.26 28.99 -12.60
N TYR A 336 -26.70 29.29 -13.79
CA TYR A 336 -27.59 30.42 -14.00
C TYR A 336 -28.99 30.14 -13.47
N SER A 337 -29.75 31.19 -13.18
CA SER A 337 -31.09 31.08 -12.59
C SER A 337 -32.11 30.35 -13.50
N ASP A 338 -31.86 30.28 -14.80
CA ASP A 338 -32.65 29.50 -15.78
C ASP A 338 -32.18 28.03 -15.90
N GLY A 339 -31.16 27.62 -15.15
CA GLY A 339 -30.57 26.29 -15.19
C GLY A 339 -29.47 26.09 -16.24
N SER A 340 -29.14 27.12 -17.00
CA SER A 340 -28.06 27.09 -17.99
C SER A 340 -26.69 26.98 -17.30
N LEU A 341 -25.75 26.28 -17.95
CA LEU A 341 -24.41 26.02 -17.40
C LEU A 341 -23.44 27.15 -17.81
N PRO A 342 -22.75 27.80 -16.85
CA PRO A 342 -21.90 28.94 -17.15
C PRO A 342 -20.54 28.50 -17.73
N ALA A 343 -20.08 29.24 -18.76
CA ALA A 343 -18.72 29.21 -19.28
C ALA A 343 -17.90 30.36 -18.69
N TYR A 344 -16.61 30.14 -18.44
CA TYR A 344 -15.67 31.17 -18.02
C TYR A 344 -14.28 30.92 -18.63
N GLY A 345 -13.34 31.83 -18.39
CA GLY A 345 -11.98 31.78 -18.93
C GLY A 345 -11.80 32.68 -20.17
N ALA A 346 -10.55 32.76 -20.64
CA ALA A 346 -10.18 33.65 -21.75
C ALA A 346 -10.94 33.36 -23.05
N SER A 347 -11.18 32.09 -23.35
CA SER A 347 -11.96 31.60 -24.49
C SER A 347 -13.38 31.20 -24.10
N ALA A 348 -13.78 31.43 -22.84
CA ALA A 348 -15.06 31.01 -22.26
C ALA A 348 -15.33 29.49 -22.39
N ASP A 349 -14.26 28.70 -22.46
CA ASP A 349 -14.25 27.22 -22.59
C ASP A 349 -14.02 26.49 -21.27
N GLN A 350 -13.75 27.22 -20.19
CA GLN A 350 -13.52 26.63 -18.89
C GLN A 350 -14.84 26.27 -18.19
N GLN A 351 -14.79 25.20 -17.42
CA GLN A 351 -15.92 24.68 -16.67
C GLN A 351 -15.63 24.81 -15.17
N ASN A 352 -16.65 25.24 -14.42
CA ASN A 352 -16.51 25.26 -12.96
C ASN A 352 -16.49 23.83 -12.37
N PRO A 353 -15.99 23.62 -11.13
CA PRO A 353 -15.85 22.29 -10.56
C PRO A 353 -17.19 21.55 -10.37
N TYR A 354 -18.29 22.27 -10.18
CA TYR A 354 -19.62 21.69 -10.08
C TYR A 354 -20.06 21.05 -11.41
N ILE A 355 -19.79 21.71 -12.53
CA ILE A 355 -20.06 21.16 -13.88
C ILE A 355 -19.15 19.96 -14.14
N LEU A 356 -17.85 20.07 -13.82
CA LEU A 356 -16.91 18.98 -13.99
C LEU A 356 -17.34 17.74 -13.21
N LEU A 357 -17.82 17.90 -11.99
CA LEU A 357 -18.28 16.79 -11.16
C LEU A 357 -19.57 16.16 -11.68
N ASN A 358 -20.53 17.00 -12.12
CA ASN A 358 -21.90 16.55 -12.30
C ASN A 358 -22.34 16.37 -13.75
N TYR A 359 -21.75 17.11 -14.71
CA TYR A 359 -22.28 17.19 -16.08
C TYR A 359 -21.38 16.61 -17.17
N THR A 360 -20.24 16.03 -16.81
CA THR A 360 -19.26 15.50 -17.78
C THR A 360 -19.36 13.99 -18.01
N GLY A 361 -20.32 13.31 -17.38
CA GLY A 361 -20.47 11.86 -17.44
C GLY A 361 -19.82 11.15 -16.25
N TYR A 362 -19.39 9.90 -16.47
CA TYR A 362 -18.76 9.09 -15.44
C TYR A 362 -17.62 8.23 -15.99
N LYS A 363 -16.77 7.77 -15.10
CA LYS A 363 -15.73 6.77 -15.35
C LYS A 363 -15.72 5.76 -14.21
N LYS A 364 -15.81 4.45 -14.55
CA LYS A 364 -15.71 3.34 -13.59
C LYS A 364 -14.49 2.50 -13.91
N LYS A 365 -13.63 2.30 -12.93
CA LYS A 365 -12.46 1.43 -13.02
C LYS A 365 -12.67 0.23 -12.11
N ASN A 366 -12.73 -0.95 -12.69
CA ASN A 366 -12.82 -2.23 -11.97
C ASN A 366 -11.46 -2.93 -12.07
N GLU A 367 -10.82 -3.13 -10.93
CA GLU A 367 -9.51 -3.77 -10.84
C GLU A 367 -9.67 -5.10 -10.11
N THR A 368 -9.04 -6.13 -10.63
CA THR A 368 -9.01 -7.45 -9.99
C THR A 368 -7.56 -7.92 -9.91
N THR A 369 -7.11 -8.23 -8.71
CA THR A 369 -5.81 -8.86 -8.45
C THR A 369 -6.05 -10.24 -7.86
N SER A 370 -5.59 -11.29 -8.54
CA SER A 370 -5.70 -12.67 -8.07
C SER A 370 -4.33 -13.30 -7.96
N SER A 371 -4.09 -14.00 -6.85
CA SER A 371 -2.84 -14.71 -6.58
C SER A 371 -3.12 -16.15 -6.15
N ILE A 372 -2.42 -17.08 -6.78
CA ILE A 372 -2.39 -18.49 -6.41
C ILE A 372 -0.95 -18.82 -6.07
N ARG A 373 -0.72 -19.37 -4.88
CA ARG A 373 0.59 -19.80 -4.42
C ARG A 373 0.53 -21.24 -3.94
N LEU A 374 1.43 -22.06 -4.43
CA LEU A 374 1.65 -23.44 -3.99
C LEU A 374 3.06 -23.54 -3.46
N ARG A 375 3.23 -24.04 -2.22
CA ARG A 375 4.52 -24.32 -1.61
C ARG A 375 4.55 -25.78 -1.15
N LEU A 376 5.62 -26.46 -1.47
CA LEU A 376 5.95 -27.79 -0.99
C LEU A 376 7.15 -27.68 -0.03
N GLU A 377 7.02 -28.19 1.17
CA GLU A 377 8.11 -28.31 2.14
C GLU A 377 8.39 -29.78 2.41
N GLN A 378 9.66 -30.18 2.31
CA GLN A 378 10.13 -31.51 2.64
C GLN A 378 11.19 -31.44 3.74
N ASP A 379 10.93 -32.06 4.87
CA ASP A 379 11.88 -32.26 5.95
C ASP A 379 12.70 -33.53 5.72
N PHE A 380 14.02 -33.38 5.69
CA PHE A 380 14.99 -34.46 5.49
C PHE A 380 15.71 -34.85 6.78
N ASP A 381 15.20 -34.47 7.96
CA ASP A 381 15.85 -34.70 9.27
C ASP A 381 16.18 -36.16 9.53
N GLN A 382 15.41 -37.09 8.93
CA GLN A 382 15.68 -38.54 9.02
C GLN A 382 16.99 -38.95 8.33
N TRP A 383 17.43 -38.23 7.29
CA TRP A 383 18.64 -38.52 6.53
C TRP A 383 19.80 -37.61 6.95
N ILE A 384 19.53 -36.32 7.00
CA ILE A 384 20.47 -35.25 7.38
C ILE A 384 19.81 -34.36 8.40
N LYS A 385 20.20 -34.47 9.67
CA LYS A 385 19.63 -33.69 10.75
C LYS A 385 19.70 -32.19 10.47
N GLY A 386 18.55 -31.53 10.50
CA GLY A 386 18.40 -30.08 10.29
C GLY A 386 18.31 -29.65 8.84
N LEU A 387 18.17 -30.59 7.88
CA LEU A 387 18.02 -30.27 6.45
C LEU A 387 16.54 -30.22 6.04
N LYS A 388 16.13 -29.14 5.38
CA LYS A 388 14.82 -28.97 4.78
C LYS A 388 14.96 -28.43 3.36
N ALA A 389 14.08 -28.86 2.47
CA ALA A 389 13.94 -28.25 1.14
C ALA A 389 12.52 -27.74 0.94
N GLU A 390 12.42 -26.67 0.18
CA GLU A 390 11.15 -26.00 -0.14
C GLU A 390 11.13 -25.65 -1.62
N ALA A 391 9.95 -25.75 -2.23
CA ALA A 391 9.71 -25.22 -3.57
C ALA A 391 8.40 -24.43 -3.57
N THR A 392 8.43 -23.23 -4.13
CA THR A 392 7.25 -22.35 -4.23
C THR A 392 6.98 -22.00 -5.68
N MET A 393 5.74 -22.09 -6.09
CA MET A 393 5.24 -21.56 -7.35
C MET A 393 4.10 -20.59 -7.09
N SER A 394 4.10 -19.45 -7.77
CA SER A 394 3.00 -18.48 -7.68
C SER A 394 2.64 -17.94 -9.05
N ILE A 395 1.34 -17.74 -9.25
CA ILE A 395 0.76 -17.08 -10.42
C ILE A 395 -0.06 -15.90 -9.91
N ASN A 396 0.30 -14.69 -10.33
CA ASN A 396 -0.40 -13.46 -10.00
C ASN A 396 -0.95 -12.85 -11.28
N ASN A 397 -2.25 -12.61 -11.32
CA ASN A 397 -2.92 -11.93 -12.41
C ASN A 397 -3.52 -10.62 -11.91
N TYR A 398 -3.33 -9.56 -12.69
CA TYR A 398 -4.00 -8.28 -12.50
C TYR A 398 -4.79 -7.94 -13.76
N SER A 399 -6.00 -7.45 -13.59
CA SER A 399 -6.86 -6.96 -14.67
C SER A 399 -7.52 -5.65 -14.23
N ALA A 400 -7.54 -4.66 -15.09
CA ALA A 400 -8.22 -3.39 -14.87
C ALA A 400 -9.09 -3.05 -16.08
N LEU A 401 -10.40 -3.11 -15.90
CA LEU A 401 -11.38 -2.68 -16.88
C LEU A 401 -11.83 -1.25 -16.53
N THR A 402 -11.54 -0.29 -17.40
CA THR A 402 -12.03 1.09 -17.29
C THR A 402 -13.11 1.33 -18.32
N GLN A 403 -14.30 1.71 -17.87
CA GLN A 403 -15.44 2.09 -18.68
C GLN A 403 -15.77 3.55 -18.42
N SER A 404 -15.88 4.36 -19.46
CA SER A 404 -16.21 5.77 -19.36
C SER A 404 -17.29 6.17 -20.34
N GLN A 405 -18.21 6.99 -19.87
CA GLN A 405 -19.13 7.76 -20.70
C GLN A 405 -18.82 9.23 -20.44
N THR A 406 -18.32 9.91 -21.44
CA THR A 406 -17.87 11.30 -21.34
C THR A 406 -18.66 12.19 -22.28
N LYS A 407 -18.91 13.41 -21.86
CA LYS A 407 -19.58 14.43 -22.65
C LYS A 407 -19.12 15.83 -22.24
N THR A 408 -19.25 16.78 -23.14
CA THR A 408 -19.12 18.19 -22.83
C THR A 408 -20.52 18.79 -22.89
N PRO A 409 -21.06 19.41 -21.82
CA PRO A 409 -22.35 20.10 -21.87
C PRO A 409 -22.25 21.39 -22.65
N ALA A 410 -23.37 21.91 -23.13
CA ALA A 410 -23.41 23.26 -23.64
C ALA A 410 -23.12 24.28 -22.54
N LEU A 411 -22.21 25.23 -22.78
CA LEU A 411 -21.84 26.27 -21.81
C LEU A 411 -22.13 27.65 -22.37
N TYR A 412 -22.67 28.51 -21.52
CA TYR A 412 -23.17 29.83 -21.88
C TYR A 412 -22.44 30.92 -21.12
N TYR A 413 -22.35 32.10 -21.75
CA TYR A 413 -21.86 33.31 -21.11
C TYR A 413 -22.99 34.33 -21.08
N ALA A 414 -23.32 34.86 -19.91
CA ALA A 414 -24.31 35.90 -19.74
C ALA A 414 -23.69 37.27 -20.02
N GLN A 415 -24.19 37.96 -21.04
CA GLN A 415 -23.76 39.32 -21.36
C GLN A 415 -24.52 40.41 -20.59
N GLY A 416 -25.61 40.04 -19.95
CA GLY A 416 -26.50 40.94 -19.23
C GLY A 416 -27.91 40.41 -19.21
N ARG A 417 -28.87 41.32 -18.94
CA ARG A 417 -30.31 41.02 -18.96
C ARG A 417 -31.02 41.70 -20.10
N ASN A 418 -31.98 41.01 -20.69
CA ASN A 418 -32.92 41.54 -21.65
C ASN A 418 -33.92 42.49 -20.96
N LYS A 419 -34.71 43.24 -21.74
CA LYS A 419 -35.72 44.17 -21.22
C LYS A 419 -36.83 43.50 -20.39
N ASP A 420 -37.06 42.20 -20.62
CA ASP A 420 -38.02 41.38 -19.91
C ASP A 420 -37.42 40.74 -18.61
N GLY A 421 -36.16 41.04 -18.31
CA GLY A 421 -35.44 40.50 -17.15
C GLY A 421 -34.77 39.14 -17.37
N SER A 422 -35.01 38.49 -18.50
CA SER A 422 -34.32 37.21 -18.84
C SER A 422 -32.84 37.44 -19.10
N LEU A 423 -32.03 36.40 -18.94
CA LEU A 423 -30.60 36.46 -19.24
C LEU A 423 -30.36 36.51 -20.75
N ASN A 424 -29.45 37.38 -21.16
CA ASN A 424 -28.91 37.38 -22.52
C ASN A 424 -27.72 36.45 -22.60
N LEU A 425 -27.99 35.18 -22.93
CA LEU A 425 -26.99 34.11 -22.97
C LEU A 425 -26.43 33.91 -24.37
N ILE A 426 -25.11 33.77 -24.45
CA ILE A 426 -24.41 33.36 -25.67
C ILE A 426 -23.81 31.98 -25.43
N GLU A 427 -24.14 31.02 -26.29
CA GLU A 427 -23.49 29.73 -26.29
C GLU A 427 -22.01 29.88 -26.68
N LYS A 428 -21.09 29.49 -25.81
CA LYS A 428 -19.65 29.56 -26.01
C LYS A 428 -19.05 28.19 -26.31
N VAL A 429 -19.61 27.15 -25.73
CA VAL A 429 -19.21 25.76 -25.96
C VAL A 429 -20.44 24.96 -26.32
N ALA A 430 -20.42 24.36 -27.51
CA ALA A 430 -21.50 23.50 -27.96
C ALA A 430 -21.49 22.16 -27.24
N LYS A 431 -22.69 21.62 -27.00
CA LYS A 431 -22.84 20.26 -26.45
C LYS A 431 -22.20 19.24 -27.39
N THR A 432 -21.45 18.30 -26.84
CA THR A 432 -21.01 17.11 -27.58
C THR A 432 -21.90 15.91 -27.29
N ASP A 433 -21.96 14.98 -28.24
CA ASP A 433 -22.59 13.69 -28.01
C ASP A 433 -21.83 12.89 -26.96
N ASP A 434 -22.53 11.96 -26.30
CA ASP A 434 -21.96 11.06 -25.32
C ASP A 434 -20.95 10.12 -26.01
N LYS A 435 -19.71 10.12 -25.53
CA LYS A 435 -18.65 9.23 -26.00
C LYS A 435 -18.45 8.11 -25.00
N TYR A 436 -18.63 6.88 -25.44
CA TYR A 436 -18.33 5.69 -24.64
C TYR A 436 -16.96 5.14 -25.01
N GLU A 437 -16.13 4.89 -24.00
CA GLU A 437 -14.84 4.21 -24.15
C GLU A 437 -14.71 3.09 -23.13
N SER A 438 -14.12 1.97 -23.56
CA SER A 438 -13.75 0.86 -22.69
C SER A 438 -12.30 0.47 -22.95
N THR A 439 -11.49 0.47 -21.91
CA THR A 439 -10.10 0.02 -21.98
C THR A 439 -9.87 -1.09 -20.97
N ASN A 440 -9.07 -2.06 -21.37
CA ASN A 440 -8.68 -3.17 -20.51
C ASN A 440 -7.16 -3.21 -20.40
N LEU A 441 -6.64 -3.43 -19.20
CA LEU A 441 -5.24 -3.68 -18.93
C LEU A 441 -5.12 -5.00 -18.19
N SER A 442 -4.25 -5.88 -18.63
CA SER A 442 -3.98 -7.14 -17.93
C SER A 442 -2.49 -7.38 -17.78
N THR A 443 -2.09 -7.96 -16.65
CA THR A 443 -0.72 -8.42 -16.43
C THR A 443 -0.72 -9.79 -15.77
N ARG A 444 0.30 -10.58 -16.08
CA ARG A 444 0.55 -11.88 -15.45
C ARG A 444 1.98 -11.95 -14.96
N LYS A 445 2.15 -12.38 -13.72
CA LYS A 445 3.44 -12.69 -13.11
C LYS A 445 3.47 -14.16 -12.71
N ILE A 446 4.47 -14.89 -13.17
CA ILE A 446 4.76 -16.25 -12.72
C ILE A 446 6.06 -16.19 -11.95
N TYR A 447 6.05 -16.77 -10.75
CA TYR A 447 7.20 -16.84 -9.87
C TYR A 447 7.45 -18.28 -9.46
N PHE A 448 8.71 -18.68 -9.44
CA PHE A 448 9.17 -19.97 -8.92
C PHE A 448 10.41 -19.76 -8.06
N ASP A 449 10.47 -20.41 -6.90
CA ASP A 449 11.70 -20.58 -6.13
C ASP A 449 11.88 -22.03 -5.63
N ALA A 450 13.14 -22.41 -5.47
CA ALA A 450 13.53 -23.65 -4.83
C ALA A 450 14.67 -23.35 -3.87
N ARG A 451 14.49 -23.71 -2.61
CA ARG A 451 15.46 -23.43 -1.55
C ARG A 451 15.76 -24.64 -0.69
N VAL A 452 16.97 -24.65 -0.16
CA VAL A 452 17.45 -25.63 0.81
C VAL A 452 17.89 -24.90 2.05
N ASN A 453 17.38 -25.30 3.19
CA ASN A 453 17.68 -24.76 4.50
C ASN A 453 18.36 -25.83 5.36
N TYR A 454 19.45 -25.46 6.02
CA TYR A 454 20.14 -26.29 6.99
C TYR A 454 20.22 -25.56 8.32
N ASN A 455 19.88 -26.21 9.42
CA ASN A 455 20.00 -25.66 10.78
C ASN A 455 20.30 -26.74 11.78
N ARG A 456 21.51 -26.73 12.35
CA ARG A 456 21.92 -27.72 13.32
C ARG A 456 22.74 -27.12 14.45
N LEU A 457 22.48 -27.61 15.67
CA LEU A 457 23.26 -27.34 16.86
C LEU A 457 24.20 -28.53 17.14
N PHE A 458 25.49 -28.27 17.16
CA PHE A 458 26.54 -29.27 17.48
C PHE A 458 27.02 -29.04 18.89
N ASN A 459 27.16 -30.10 19.65
CA ASN A 459 27.70 -30.13 21.02
C ASN A 459 27.05 -29.11 21.97
N ASN A 460 25.81 -28.70 21.72
CA ASN A 460 25.04 -27.66 22.42
C ASN A 460 25.62 -26.23 22.38
N ASP A 461 26.77 -26.02 21.74
CA ASP A 461 27.50 -24.76 21.73
C ASP A 461 27.60 -24.12 20.35
N HIS A 462 27.72 -24.95 19.30
CA HIS A 462 27.99 -24.48 17.93
C HIS A 462 26.77 -24.64 17.06
N ARG A 463 26.14 -23.53 16.69
CA ARG A 463 25.03 -23.54 15.74
C ARG A 463 25.50 -23.13 14.36
N VAL A 464 25.21 -23.97 13.38
CA VAL A 464 25.47 -23.71 11.97
C VAL A 464 24.14 -23.65 11.25
N THR A 465 23.90 -22.58 10.47
CA THR A 465 22.76 -22.51 9.55
C THR A 465 23.24 -22.19 8.14
N GLY A 466 22.56 -22.74 7.16
CA GLY A 466 22.83 -22.50 5.75
C GLY A 466 21.52 -22.33 4.99
N LEU A 467 21.55 -21.51 3.94
CA LEU A 467 20.47 -21.34 2.98
C LEU A 467 21.07 -21.25 1.60
N ALA A 468 20.54 -22.03 0.65
CA ALA A 468 20.75 -21.86 -0.78
C ALA A 468 19.38 -21.72 -1.44
N ASP A 469 19.21 -20.74 -2.31
CA ASP A 469 17.93 -20.42 -2.96
C ASP A 469 18.17 -20.10 -4.43
N PHE A 470 17.34 -20.68 -5.29
CA PHE A 470 17.25 -20.36 -6.71
C PHE A 470 15.85 -19.82 -6.99
N TYR A 471 15.75 -18.71 -7.73
CA TYR A 471 14.46 -18.18 -8.10
C TYR A 471 14.41 -17.67 -9.54
N MET A 472 13.22 -17.65 -10.10
CA MET A 472 12.91 -17.04 -11.38
C MET A 472 11.54 -16.38 -11.38
N GLU A 473 11.41 -15.33 -12.18
CA GLU A 473 10.18 -14.56 -12.36
C GLU A 473 10.00 -14.22 -13.84
N ASP A 474 8.77 -14.37 -14.34
CA ASP A 474 8.33 -13.98 -15.67
C ASP A 474 7.12 -13.06 -15.53
N PHE A 475 7.22 -11.82 -16.06
CA PHE A 475 6.16 -10.83 -16.02
C PHE A 475 5.79 -10.38 -17.43
N ILE A 476 4.50 -10.46 -17.77
CA ILE A 476 3.94 -10.12 -19.08
C ILE A 476 2.84 -9.08 -18.90
N THR A 477 2.83 -8.08 -19.79
CA THR A 477 1.73 -7.12 -19.95
C THR A 477 0.89 -7.53 -21.18
N GLY A 478 -0.42 -7.72 -21.01
CA GLY A 478 -1.32 -8.22 -22.06
C GLY A 478 -1.61 -7.19 -23.17
N GLU A 479 -1.54 -5.89 -22.87
CA GLU A 479 -1.88 -4.80 -23.81
C GLU A 479 -0.67 -3.90 -24.08
N ALA A 480 0.39 -4.52 -24.58
CA ALA A 480 1.60 -3.78 -24.92
C ALA A 480 1.38 -2.95 -26.18
N GLN A 481 1.57 -1.64 -26.08
CA GLN A 481 1.44 -0.69 -27.20
C GLN A 481 2.62 -0.74 -28.18
N THR A 482 3.74 -1.37 -27.79
CA THR A 482 4.95 -1.48 -28.61
C THR A 482 5.54 -2.89 -28.52
N LEU A 483 6.30 -3.28 -29.55
CA LEU A 483 7.03 -4.55 -29.54
C LEU A 483 7.96 -4.67 -28.31
N ILE A 484 8.65 -3.59 -27.94
CA ILE A 484 9.53 -3.57 -26.76
C ILE A 484 8.74 -3.82 -25.47
N ALA A 485 7.56 -3.23 -25.34
CA ALA A 485 6.71 -3.41 -24.17
C ALA A 485 6.11 -4.84 -24.09
N SER A 486 5.92 -5.52 -25.23
CA SER A 486 5.37 -6.89 -25.28
C SER A 486 6.35 -7.97 -24.85
N ILE A 487 7.67 -7.70 -24.84
CA ILE A 487 8.67 -8.67 -24.41
C ILE A 487 8.50 -8.96 -22.90
N PRO A 488 8.43 -10.22 -22.43
CA PRO A 488 8.32 -10.52 -20.99
C PRO A 488 9.50 -9.95 -20.17
N LYS A 489 9.24 -9.41 -18.99
CA LYS A 489 10.29 -9.02 -18.02
C LYS A 489 10.67 -10.26 -17.22
N ARG A 490 11.95 -10.61 -17.21
CA ARG A 490 12.47 -11.80 -16.55
C ARG A 490 13.57 -11.48 -15.56
N TYR A 491 13.43 -12.09 -14.39
CA TYR A 491 14.45 -12.07 -13.35
C TYR A 491 14.83 -13.50 -12.98
N THR A 492 16.10 -13.71 -12.69
CA THR A 492 16.58 -14.99 -12.15
C THR A 492 17.74 -14.73 -11.22
N GLY A 493 17.92 -15.60 -10.26
CA GLY A 493 19.04 -15.46 -9.34
C GLY A 493 19.27 -16.66 -8.45
N LEU A 494 20.48 -16.66 -7.89
CA LEU A 494 20.91 -17.54 -6.82
C LEU A 494 21.18 -16.68 -5.58
N ALA A 495 20.80 -17.17 -4.41
CA ALA A 495 21.14 -16.55 -3.14
C ALA A 495 21.68 -17.59 -2.17
N GLY A 496 22.69 -17.21 -1.41
CA GLY A 496 23.29 -18.05 -0.37
C GLY A 496 23.44 -17.28 0.92
N ARG A 497 23.25 -17.96 2.05
CA ARG A 497 23.55 -17.47 3.39
C ARG A 497 24.16 -18.59 4.23
N ALA A 498 25.19 -18.27 4.98
CA ALA A 498 25.75 -19.13 5.99
C ALA A 498 25.89 -18.35 7.30
N THR A 499 25.44 -18.93 8.41
CA THR A 499 25.61 -18.34 9.74
C THR A 499 26.23 -19.33 10.70
N TYR A 500 27.08 -18.81 11.58
CA TYR A 500 27.68 -19.56 12.66
C TYR A 500 27.46 -18.78 13.96
N SER A 501 27.07 -19.51 15.02
CA SER A 501 27.06 -18.91 16.36
C SER A 501 27.70 -19.86 17.37
N TYR A 502 28.43 -19.27 18.33
CA TYR A 502 29.06 -19.98 19.45
C TYR A 502 28.42 -19.52 20.75
N LYS A 503 27.80 -20.47 21.45
CA LYS A 503 27.12 -20.30 22.76
C LYS A 503 26.12 -19.12 22.77
N ASP A 504 25.47 -18.87 21.64
CA ASP A 504 24.61 -17.70 21.45
C ASP A 504 25.22 -16.34 21.89
N THR A 505 26.57 -16.31 21.97
CA THR A 505 27.37 -15.15 22.38
C THR A 505 28.03 -14.48 21.20
N TYR A 506 28.63 -15.24 20.29
CA TYR A 506 29.29 -14.74 19.09
C TYR A 506 28.57 -15.22 17.86
N PHE A 507 28.40 -14.32 16.89
CA PHE A 507 27.68 -14.58 15.66
C PHE A 507 28.49 -14.07 14.46
N LEU A 508 28.54 -14.88 13.42
CA LEU A 508 29.12 -14.52 12.12
C LEU A 508 28.13 -14.94 11.04
N GLU A 509 27.88 -14.06 10.08
CA GLU A 509 27.00 -14.33 8.95
C GLU A 509 27.62 -13.83 7.65
N GLY A 510 27.59 -14.67 6.62
CA GLY A 510 27.92 -14.31 5.23
C GLY A 510 26.72 -14.50 4.33
N ASN A 511 26.46 -13.52 3.48
CA ASN A 511 25.40 -13.54 2.48
C ASN A 511 25.98 -13.29 1.10
N ILE A 512 25.43 -13.93 0.09
CA ILE A 512 25.76 -13.70 -1.31
C ILE A 512 24.49 -13.76 -2.16
N GLY A 513 24.31 -12.76 -3.03
CA GLY A 513 23.32 -12.77 -4.09
C GLY A 513 24.01 -12.77 -5.46
N TYR A 514 23.57 -13.60 -6.39
CA TYR A 514 23.96 -13.60 -7.79
C TYR A 514 22.71 -13.48 -8.64
N ASN A 515 22.42 -12.31 -9.17
CA ASN A 515 21.14 -11.97 -9.77
C ASN A 515 21.29 -11.35 -11.13
N GLY A 516 20.41 -11.76 -12.06
CA GLY A 516 20.33 -11.22 -13.40
C GLY A 516 19.13 -10.31 -13.60
N SER A 517 19.35 -9.18 -14.27
CA SER A 517 18.31 -8.24 -14.71
C SER A 517 18.46 -7.93 -16.21
N GLU A 518 17.32 -7.84 -16.89
CA GLU A 518 17.27 -7.45 -18.30
C GLU A 518 17.49 -5.96 -18.55
N ALA A 519 17.53 -5.14 -17.50
CA ALA A 519 17.84 -3.71 -17.62
C ALA A 519 19.26 -3.44 -18.13
N PHE A 520 20.13 -4.45 -18.09
CA PHE A 520 21.54 -4.36 -18.50
C PHE A 520 21.82 -5.11 -19.80
N GLU A 521 22.83 -4.67 -20.53
CA GLU A 521 23.27 -5.25 -21.80
C GLU A 521 23.72 -6.70 -21.66
N LYS A 522 23.67 -7.45 -22.77
CA LYS A 522 24.17 -8.83 -22.84
C LYS A 522 25.63 -8.88 -22.41
N GLY A 523 25.95 -9.75 -21.45
CA GLY A 523 27.26 -9.86 -20.82
C GLY A 523 27.41 -9.10 -19.50
N GLN A 524 26.53 -8.14 -19.20
CA GLN A 524 26.51 -7.37 -17.95
C GLN A 524 25.22 -7.57 -17.14
N LYS A 525 24.38 -8.53 -17.53
CA LYS A 525 23.06 -8.77 -16.90
C LYS A 525 23.14 -9.27 -15.46
N PHE A 526 24.23 -9.93 -15.08
CA PHE A 526 24.38 -10.56 -13.77
C PHE A 526 25.33 -9.78 -12.88
N GLY A 527 24.91 -9.56 -11.63
CA GLY A 527 25.72 -8.93 -10.59
C GLY A 527 25.90 -9.86 -9.38
N VAL A 528 27.03 -9.68 -8.69
CA VAL A 528 27.35 -10.38 -7.42
C VAL A 528 27.22 -9.39 -6.26
N PHE A 529 26.47 -9.77 -5.23
CA PHE A 529 26.15 -8.92 -4.08
C PHE A 529 26.56 -9.62 -2.78
N PRO A 530 27.83 -9.49 -2.38
CA PRO A 530 28.32 -10.08 -1.13
C PRO A 530 27.99 -9.20 0.07
N ALA A 531 27.78 -9.83 1.22
CA ALA A 531 27.68 -9.15 2.50
C ALA A 531 28.21 -10.03 3.64
N ILE A 532 28.76 -9.38 4.65
CA ILE A 532 29.25 -10.02 5.87
C ILE A 532 28.74 -9.26 7.09
N SER A 533 28.43 -9.98 8.16
CA SER A 533 28.05 -9.35 9.42
C SER A 533 28.53 -10.16 10.63
N ALA A 534 28.81 -9.48 11.72
CA ALA A 534 29.23 -10.06 12.98
C ALA A 534 28.42 -9.49 14.16
N GLY A 535 28.19 -10.31 15.16
CA GLY A 535 27.44 -9.94 16.37
C GLY A 535 28.08 -10.49 17.64
N TRP A 536 27.96 -9.75 18.73
CA TRP A 536 28.42 -10.14 20.05
C TRP A 536 27.37 -9.80 21.12
N VAL A 537 27.04 -10.77 21.96
CA VAL A 537 26.04 -10.66 23.04
C VAL A 537 26.72 -10.86 24.39
N PRO A 538 27.29 -9.79 24.99
CA PRO A 538 28.00 -9.91 26.28
C PRO A 538 27.08 -10.29 27.43
N THR A 539 25.78 -10.08 27.34
CA THR A 539 24.83 -10.54 28.37
C THR A 539 24.69 -12.06 28.49
N GLN A 540 25.33 -12.83 27.62
CA GLN A 540 25.40 -14.29 27.76
C GLN A 540 26.50 -14.74 28.74
N TYR A 541 27.42 -13.85 29.15
CA TYR A 541 28.42 -14.21 30.16
C TYR A 541 27.83 -14.22 31.57
N GLU A 542 28.12 -15.26 32.35
CA GLU A 542 27.63 -15.39 33.72
C GLU A 542 27.99 -14.21 34.61
N TRP A 543 29.19 -13.63 34.44
CA TRP A 543 29.65 -12.50 35.26
C TRP A 543 28.82 -11.22 34.96
N VAL A 544 28.36 -11.03 33.68
CA VAL A 544 27.48 -9.91 33.31
C VAL A 544 26.10 -10.12 33.93
N GLN A 545 25.56 -11.33 33.84
CA GLN A 545 24.23 -11.65 34.41
C GLN A 545 24.23 -11.49 35.94
N LYS A 546 25.34 -11.80 36.61
CA LYS A 546 25.45 -11.66 38.07
C LYS A 546 25.68 -10.22 38.53
N ASN A 547 26.51 -9.44 37.82
CA ASN A 547 26.94 -8.11 38.27
C ASN A 547 26.14 -6.96 37.63
N LEU A 548 25.52 -7.19 36.46
CA LEU A 548 24.74 -6.22 35.68
C LEU A 548 23.35 -6.77 35.41
N SER A 549 22.68 -7.31 36.40
CA SER A 549 21.37 -7.99 36.30
C SER A 549 20.24 -7.07 35.81
N PHE A 550 20.44 -5.75 35.84
CA PHE A 550 19.50 -4.77 35.28
C PHE A 550 19.54 -4.71 33.75
N ILE A 551 20.58 -5.30 33.09
CA ILE A 551 20.69 -5.39 31.64
C ILE A 551 20.22 -6.78 31.21
N ASN A 552 18.97 -6.90 30.78
CA ASN A 552 18.40 -8.18 30.36
C ASN A 552 19.00 -8.68 29.04
N PHE A 553 19.25 -7.76 28.10
CA PHE A 553 19.81 -8.11 26.79
C PHE A 553 20.60 -6.95 26.20
N PHE A 554 21.83 -7.23 25.76
CA PHE A 554 22.68 -6.28 25.06
C PHE A 554 23.42 -7.00 23.95
N LYS A 555 23.34 -6.46 22.72
CA LYS A 555 23.99 -7.01 21.53
C LYS A 555 24.67 -5.91 20.73
N ILE A 556 25.94 -6.09 20.45
CA ILE A 556 26.70 -5.26 19.50
C ILE A 556 26.73 -6.01 18.17
N ARG A 557 26.52 -5.29 17.07
CA ARG A 557 26.55 -5.85 15.73
C ARG A 557 27.15 -4.89 14.73
N ALA A 558 27.87 -5.44 13.73
CA ALA A 558 28.43 -4.74 12.62
C ALA A 558 28.13 -5.50 11.33
N SER A 559 27.86 -4.77 10.25
CA SER A 559 27.60 -5.37 8.94
C SER A 559 28.19 -4.50 7.83
N TYR A 560 28.64 -5.17 6.78
CA TYR A 560 29.06 -4.55 5.52
C TYR A 560 28.50 -5.38 4.36
N GLY A 561 28.02 -4.72 3.30
CA GLY A 561 27.49 -5.42 2.15
C GLY A 561 27.25 -4.53 0.96
N ILE A 562 27.14 -5.16 -0.20
CA ILE A 562 26.86 -4.52 -1.49
C ILE A 562 25.50 -4.98 -1.96
N VAL A 563 24.68 -4.04 -2.41
CA VAL A 563 23.36 -4.29 -3.01
C VAL A 563 23.22 -3.44 -4.28
N GLY A 564 22.33 -3.84 -5.18
CA GLY A 564 22.10 -3.17 -6.44
C GLY A 564 20.69 -2.62 -6.59
N ASN A 565 20.51 -1.73 -7.57
CA ASN A 565 19.23 -1.25 -8.03
C ASN A 565 19.20 -1.28 -9.56
N ASP A 566 18.25 -2.01 -10.15
CA ASP A 566 18.07 -2.12 -11.60
C ASP A 566 16.97 -1.20 -12.16
N ARG A 567 16.28 -0.45 -11.29
CA ARG A 567 15.24 0.52 -11.67
C ARG A 567 15.85 1.87 -12.02
N ILE A 568 16.73 1.89 -13.03
CA ILE A 568 17.55 3.05 -13.40
C ILE A 568 16.72 4.12 -14.11
N SER A 569 15.68 3.72 -14.85
CA SER A 569 14.77 4.62 -15.57
C SER A 569 13.44 3.94 -15.82
N ASP A 570 12.44 4.70 -16.28
CA ASP A 570 11.16 4.16 -16.74
C ASP A 570 11.28 3.39 -18.07
N LYS A 571 12.42 3.51 -18.75
CA LYS A 571 12.69 2.80 -20.00
C LYS A 571 13.11 1.37 -19.71
N ARG A 572 12.55 0.44 -20.48
CA ARG A 572 12.78 -0.99 -20.29
C ARG A 572 14.22 -1.43 -20.54
N PHE A 573 14.83 -0.92 -21.61
CA PHE A 573 16.21 -1.19 -22.02
C PHE A 573 16.96 0.13 -22.12
N PRO A 574 17.40 0.72 -21.00
CA PRO A 574 18.02 2.04 -21.00
C PRO A 574 19.28 2.10 -21.87
N TYR A 575 20.00 0.99 -22.04
CA TYR A 575 21.18 0.90 -22.88
C TYR A 575 20.91 0.99 -24.40
N LEU A 576 19.64 0.83 -24.84
CA LEU A 576 19.26 1.00 -26.26
C LEU A 576 18.96 2.46 -26.64
N THR A 577 19.00 3.38 -25.71
CA THR A 577 18.60 4.79 -25.92
C THR A 577 19.76 5.78 -25.83
N ILE A 578 20.98 5.31 -25.96
CA ILE A 578 22.19 6.14 -26.04
C ILE A 578 22.49 6.45 -27.48
#